data_18a00a0411b7144bafbf05219738f8b7
#
_entry.id   18a00a0411b7144bafbf05219738f8b7
#
_cell.length_a   1.000
_cell.length_b   1.000
_cell.length_c   1.000
_cell.angle_alpha   90.00
_cell.angle_beta   90.00
_cell.angle_gamma   90.00
#
_symmetry.space_group_name_H-M   'P 1'
#
loop_
_entity.id
_entity.type
_entity.pdbx_description
1 polymer ?
#
loop_
_entity_poly.entity_id
_entity_poly.type
_entity_poly.pdbx_seq_one_letter_code
_entity_poly.pdbx_strand_id
1 'polypeptide(L)'
;MEHLQKNGSSTNAMENGKCPFVHGASTSPDTSPLKWWPKRLNLDILHQHDQKTNPYSKDFDYREEVKSLDFEALEKDMHELMTTPQSWWPADWGHYGGLMIRMAWHAAGTYRVADGRGGAGTGNLRFAPLNSWPDNGNLDKARRLMWPVKKKYGNKISWADLFILAGNIAYESMGLKTFGFSYGRPDIWHPEIDIYWGPEDQIMAPSENRYEDLEDPSTLETPLGATHMGLIYVNPEGVNGKPDPMKTALQVRETFARMAMNDEETAALTAGGHTVGKAHGNGDASKLGNEPEGANIEDQGFGWINPTLKEKGAVTSGLEGAWTTNPTKWDNGYFDMLFNHDWELKKSPAGAWQWEPVDILEEDKPIDASNPSIRKNPIMTDADMAMKMDPIYNEICTRFKNDQDYFSDTFARAWFKLTHRDMGPKTRYIGPNFPEENLIWQDPVPEGNKEYNEEEVKSKISGSGLSISCLLYTSDAADEEDSVDLGGRR
;
A
#
# COMPACT_ATOMS: atom_id res chain seq x y z
N MET A 1 -43.13 -39.16 -13.46
CA MET A 1 -43.66 -39.61 -12.18
C MET A 1 -42.42 -39.62 -11.27
N GLU A 2 -42.27 -38.89 -10.28
CA GLU A 2 -43.03 -38.21 -9.26
C GLU A 2 -42.13 -37.17 -8.57
N HIS A 3 -42.67 -36.01 -8.37
CA HIS A 3 -42.61 -35.16 -7.19
C HIS A 3 -41.30 -35.05 -6.41
N LEU A 4 -40.62 -33.95 -6.64
CA LEU A 4 -39.84 -33.28 -5.61
C LEU A 4 -40.62 -32.08 -5.10
N GLN A 5 -41.15 -32.21 -3.90
CA GLN A 5 -41.83 -31.18 -3.16
C GLN A 5 -40.88 -30.03 -2.86
N LYS A 6 -41.30 -28.83 -3.24
CA LYS A 6 -40.79 -27.57 -2.71
C LYS A 6 -41.12 -27.49 -1.21
N ASN A 7 -40.15 -27.58 -0.37
CA ASN A 7 -40.32 -27.18 1.04
C ASN A 7 -40.25 -25.65 1.11
N GLY A 8 -41.38 -25.11 1.51
CA GLY A 8 -41.60 -23.70 1.62
C GLY A 8 -40.67 -23.06 2.68
N SER A 9 -40.13 -21.95 2.28
CA SER A 9 -39.53 -20.99 3.16
C SER A 9 -40.59 -20.52 4.15
N SER A 10 -40.31 -20.60 5.43
CA SER A 10 -41.16 -20.06 6.49
C SER A 10 -41.15 -18.53 6.44
N THR A 11 -42.22 -17.98 5.92
CA THR A 11 -42.51 -16.53 5.88
C THR A 11 -43.12 -16.02 7.20
N ASN A 12 -42.71 -16.51 8.35
CA ASN A 12 -43.33 -16.14 9.65
C ASN A 12 -42.45 -15.26 10.54
N ALA A 13 -41.43 -14.57 10.02
CA ALA A 13 -40.65 -13.63 10.82
C ALA A 13 -41.06 -12.15 10.65
N MET A 14 -42.11 -11.86 9.84
CA MET A 14 -42.41 -10.46 9.47
C MET A 14 -43.53 -9.79 10.29
N GLU A 15 -44.22 -10.45 11.21
CA GLU A 15 -45.40 -9.83 11.83
C GLU A 15 -45.12 -8.95 13.07
N ASN A 16 -43.90 -8.90 13.60
CA ASN A 16 -43.58 -8.06 14.76
C ASN A 16 -42.23 -7.32 14.71
N GLY A 17 -41.53 -7.31 13.60
CA GLY A 17 -40.24 -6.65 13.50
C GLY A 17 -40.38 -5.16 13.16
N LYS A 18 -40.01 -4.31 14.07
CA LYS A 18 -39.86 -2.87 13.83
C LYS A 18 -38.57 -2.51 13.09
N CYS A 19 -37.73 -3.48 12.77
CA CYS A 19 -36.50 -3.28 12.03
C CYS A 19 -36.83 -3.19 10.53
N PRO A 20 -36.58 -2.07 9.86
CA PRO A 20 -36.81 -1.92 8.42
C PRO A 20 -35.88 -2.79 7.57
N PHE A 21 -34.80 -3.32 8.12
CA PHE A 21 -33.78 -4.08 7.43
C PHE A 21 -33.88 -5.56 7.76
N VAL A 22 -34.79 -6.24 7.10
CA VAL A 22 -34.96 -7.71 7.26
C VAL A 22 -33.85 -8.51 6.56
N HIS A 23 -33.16 -7.87 5.63
CA HIS A 23 -31.96 -8.40 5.02
C HIS A 23 -30.79 -7.67 5.67
N GLY A 24 -30.30 -8.22 6.76
CA GLY A 24 -29.05 -7.76 7.33
C GLY A 24 -28.02 -7.57 6.23
N ALA A 25 -27.20 -6.56 6.33
CA ALA A 25 -25.96 -6.54 5.62
C ALA A 25 -25.28 -7.84 5.96
N SER A 26 -25.47 -8.82 5.11
CA SER A 26 -24.50 -9.85 5.05
C SER A 26 -23.27 -9.12 4.54
N THR A 27 -22.20 -9.03 5.30
CA THR A 27 -20.89 -9.12 4.68
C THR A 27 -21.09 -10.16 3.62
N SER A 28 -21.21 -9.73 2.37
CA SER A 28 -21.67 -10.63 1.32
C SER A 28 -20.79 -11.85 1.37
N PRO A 29 -21.33 -13.06 1.57
CA PRO A 29 -20.52 -14.27 1.53
C PRO A 29 -19.79 -14.37 0.18
N ASP A 30 -20.10 -13.48 -0.76
CA ASP A 30 -19.51 -13.38 -2.07
C ASP A 30 -18.13 -12.71 -2.07
N THR A 31 -17.83 -11.88 -1.07
CA THR A 31 -16.51 -11.25 -0.92
C THR A 31 -15.58 -12.04 -0.02
N SER A 32 -16.05 -13.07 0.65
CA SER A 32 -15.19 -13.93 1.47
C SER A 32 -14.23 -14.74 0.59
N PRO A 33 -12.92 -14.79 0.93
CA PRO A 33 -11.98 -15.72 0.30
C PRO A 33 -12.47 -17.16 0.29
N LEU A 34 -13.27 -17.55 1.26
CA LEU A 34 -13.88 -18.87 1.37
C LEU A 34 -14.84 -19.19 0.21
N LYS A 35 -15.36 -18.19 -0.52
CA LYS A 35 -16.27 -18.40 -1.63
C LYS A 35 -15.59 -18.66 -2.96
N TRP A 36 -14.55 -17.92 -3.31
CA TRP A 36 -13.83 -18.13 -4.55
C TRP A 36 -12.66 -19.11 -4.41
N TRP A 37 -12.00 -19.11 -3.27
CA TRP A 37 -10.87 -19.96 -2.95
C TRP A 37 -11.21 -21.45 -2.82
N PRO A 38 -12.38 -21.86 -2.27
CA PRO A 38 -12.69 -23.28 -2.06
C PRO A 38 -12.78 -24.14 -3.32
N LYS A 39 -12.99 -23.54 -4.47
CA LYS A 39 -12.95 -24.28 -5.74
C LYS A 39 -11.54 -24.75 -6.09
N ARG A 40 -10.54 -24.30 -5.36
CA ARG A 40 -9.12 -24.53 -5.59
C ARG A 40 -8.44 -25.16 -4.40
N LEU A 41 -8.50 -24.48 -3.25
CA LEU A 41 -7.81 -24.90 -2.05
C LEU A 41 -8.55 -24.38 -0.81
N ASN A 42 -8.85 -25.30 0.14
CA ASN A 42 -9.34 -24.89 1.44
C ASN A 42 -8.15 -24.54 2.33
N LEU A 43 -8.04 -23.26 2.71
CA LEU A 43 -6.98 -22.74 3.55
C LEU A 43 -7.37 -22.64 5.03
N ASP A 44 -8.58 -22.98 5.43
CA ASP A 44 -9.03 -22.89 6.83
C ASP A 44 -8.10 -23.65 7.77
N ILE A 45 -7.52 -24.75 7.29
CA ILE A 45 -6.56 -25.54 8.06
C ILE A 45 -5.33 -24.74 8.47
N LEU A 46 -4.91 -23.74 7.70
CA LEU A 46 -3.78 -22.87 8.02
C LEU A 46 -4.09 -21.96 9.20
N HIS A 47 -5.36 -21.68 9.44
CA HIS A 47 -5.83 -20.74 10.45
C HIS A 47 -6.33 -21.41 11.74
N GLN A 48 -6.41 -22.73 11.79
CA GLN A 48 -6.91 -23.47 12.96
C GLN A 48 -6.14 -23.20 14.25
N HIS A 49 -4.93 -22.65 14.15
CA HIS A 49 -4.04 -22.40 15.27
C HIS A 49 -3.60 -20.93 15.36
N ASP A 50 -4.24 -20.00 14.67
CA ASP A 50 -3.84 -18.59 14.59
C ASP A 50 -3.63 -17.96 15.96
N GLN A 51 -4.51 -18.23 16.91
CA GLN A 51 -4.35 -17.73 18.28
C GLN A 51 -3.12 -18.29 19.00
N LYS A 52 -2.58 -19.43 18.56
CA LYS A 52 -1.37 -20.03 19.12
C LYS A 52 -0.11 -19.47 18.49
N THR A 53 -0.21 -18.84 17.33
CA THR A 53 0.93 -18.20 16.64
C THR A 53 1.28 -16.85 17.25
N ASN A 54 0.36 -16.21 17.95
CA ASN A 54 0.63 -14.97 18.66
C ASN A 54 1.59 -15.22 19.83
N PRO A 55 2.80 -14.61 19.83
CA PRO A 55 3.80 -14.82 20.85
C PRO A 55 3.51 -14.08 22.17
N TYR A 56 2.49 -13.22 22.19
CA TYR A 56 2.20 -12.37 23.33
C TYR A 56 1.15 -12.99 24.25
N SER A 57 1.16 -12.58 25.52
CA SER A 57 0.11 -12.90 26.46
C SER A 57 -1.22 -12.26 26.04
N LYS A 58 -2.32 -12.77 26.58
CA LYS A 58 -3.66 -12.20 26.31
C LYS A 58 -3.82 -10.77 26.85
N ASP A 59 -3.03 -10.40 27.85
CA ASP A 59 -3.06 -9.08 28.48
C ASP A 59 -2.07 -8.10 27.82
N PHE A 60 -1.36 -8.50 26.77
CA PHE A 60 -0.43 -7.63 26.07
C PHE A 60 -1.20 -6.61 25.22
N ASP A 61 -1.00 -5.34 25.53
CA ASP A 61 -1.49 -4.21 24.74
C ASP A 61 -0.31 -3.45 24.13
N TYR A 62 -0.15 -3.58 22.82
CA TYR A 62 0.92 -2.89 22.09
C TYR A 62 0.83 -1.36 22.23
N ARG A 63 -0.39 -0.82 22.27
CA ARG A 63 -0.59 0.64 22.35
C ARG A 63 -0.15 1.20 23.70
N GLU A 64 -0.20 0.39 24.76
CA GLU A 64 0.39 0.77 26.05
C GLU A 64 1.90 0.52 26.05
N GLU A 65 2.36 -0.59 25.49
CA GLU A 65 3.79 -0.93 25.47
C GLU A 65 4.62 0.10 24.69
N VAL A 66 4.16 0.58 23.53
CA VAL A 66 4.88 1.54 22.69
C VAL A 66 5.09 2.91 23.36
N LYS A 67 4.24 3.27 24.33
CA LYS A 67 4.43 4.52 25.12
C LYS A 67 5.72 4.52 25.96
N SER A 68 6.27 3.33 26.22
CA SER A 68 7.53 3.16 26.95
C SER A 68 8.77 3.20 26.05
N LEU A 69 8.58 3.41 24.74
CA LEU A 69 9.64 3.45 23.74
C LEU A 69 10.45 4.77 23.86
N ASP A 70 11.75 4.65 23.75
CA ASP A 70 12.62 5.81 23.50
C ASP A 70 12.58 6.12 21.99
N PHE A 71 11.70 7.04 21.62
CA PHE A 71 11.45 7.40 20.22
C PHE A 71 12.69 8.01 19.56
N GLU A 72 13.40 8.90 20.26
CA GLU A 72 14.61 9.55 19.72
C GLU A 72 15.72 8.54 19.45
N ALA A 73 15.92 7.59 20.37
CA ALA A 73 16.92 6.54 20.18
C ALA A 73 16.56 5.60 19.03
N LEU A 74 15.28 5.28 18.85
CA LEU A 74 14.82 4.48 17.72
C LEU A 74 15.03 5.20 16.39
N GLU A 75 14.60 6.45 16.29
CA GLU A 75 14.77 7.28 15.08
C GLU A 75 16.25 7.41 14.71
N LYS A 76 17.11 7.63 15.68
CA LYS A 76 18.57 7.67 15.48
C LYS A 76 19.12 6.35 14.92
N ASP A 77 18.72 5.21 15.49
CA ASP A 77 19.17 3.90 14.99
C ASP A 77 18.66 3.66 13.55
N MET A 78 17.45 4.12 13.25
CA MET A 78 16.91 4.01 11.89
C MET A 78 17.65 4.93 10.90
N HIS A 79 18.03 6.14 11.28
CA HIS A 79 18.89 7.01 10.46
C HIS A 79 20.25 6.37 10.18
N GLU A 80 20.87 5.76 11.19
CA GLU A 80 22.15 5.05 11.03
C GLU A 80 22.00 3.87 10.05
N LEU A 81 20.91 3.13 10.15
CA LEU A 81 20.62 2.02 9.24
C LEU A 81 20.57 2.47 7.78
N MET A 82 19.99 3.64 7.48
CA MET A 82 19.83 4.11 6.10
C MET A 82 21.16 4.24 5.36
N THR A 83 22.24 4.56 6.07
CA THR A 83 23.57 4.84 5.50
C THR A 83 24.66 3.84 5.91
N THR A 84 24.28 2.69 6.46
CA THR A 84 25.20 1.62 6.87
C THR A 84 25.01 0.36 6.01
N PRO A 85 25.55 0.33 4.77
CA PRO A 85 25.39 -0.78 3.86
C PRO A 85 25.92 -2.11 4.43
N GLN A 86 25.16 -3.17 4.23
CA GLN A 86 25.51 -4.52 4.64
C GLN A 86 26.10 -5.31 3.47
N SER A 87 27.16 -6.08 3.70
CA SER A 87 27.83 -6.84 2.65
C SER A 87 26.94 -7.91 2.01
N TRP A 88 25.97 -8.45 2.76
CA TRP A 88 25.03 -9.46 2.26
C TRP A 88 23.90 -8.87 1.40
N TRP A 89 23.62 -7.57 1.53
CA TRP A 89 22.67 -6.80 0.72
C TRP A 89 23.13 -5.36 0.56
N PRO A 90 23.92 -5.05 -0.49
CA PRO A 90 24.46 -3.72 -0.73
C PRO A 90 23.36 -2.68 -0.96
N ALA A 91 23.60 -1.46 -0.51
CA ALA A 91 22.70 -0.33 -0.73
C ALA A 91 23.04 0.37 -2.05
N ASP A 92 22.02 0.82 -2.78
CA ASP A 92 22.17 1.68 -3.94
C ASP A 92 22.79 3.02 -3.51
N TRP A 93 23.86 3.42 -4.14
CA TRP A 93 24.63 4.65 -3.77
C TRP A 93 25.00 4.73 -2.27
N GLY A 94 25.06 3.61 -1.59
CA GLY A 94 25.36 3.56 -0.15
C GLY A 94 24.17 3.93 0.77
N HIS A 95 22.95 4.00 0.22
CA HIS A 95 21.75 4.45 0.96
C HIS A 95 20.56 3.51 0.74
N TYR A 96 19.95 3.02 1.82
CA TYR A 96 18.78 2.13 1.74
C TYR A 96 17.44 2.86 1.53
N GLY A 97 17.44 4.19 1.46
CA GLY A 97 16.20 4.97 1.46
C GLY A 97 15.19 4.56 0.42
N GLY A 98 15.59 4.38 -0.84
CA GLY A 98 14.67 3.94 -1.89
C GLY A 98 13.99 2.59 -1.59
N LEU A 99 14.74 1.63 -1.05
CA LEU A 99 14.21 0.32 -0.64
C LEU A 99 13.22 0.43 0.53
N MET A 100 13.51 1.27 1.52
CA MET A 100 12.66 1.46 2.71
C MET A 100 11.39 2.27 2.39
N ILE A 101 11.48 3.27 1.53
CA ILE A 101 10.33 4.00 1.01
C ILE A 101 9.40 3.05 0.27
N ARG A 102 9.94 2.24 -0.65
CA ARG A 102 9.15 1.25 -1.38
C ARG A 102 8.45 0.27 -0.44
N MET A 103 9.12 -0.20 0.61
CA MET A 103 8.50 -1.07 1.61
C MET A 103 7.34 -0.38 2.36
N ALA A 104 7.53 0.85 2.82
CA ALA A 104 6.48 1.62 3.50
C ALA A 104 5.30 1.90 2.57
N TRP A 105 5.58 2.29 1.32
CA TRP A 105 4.57 2.47 0.28
C TRP A 105 3.77 1.19 0.06
N HIS A 106 4.43 0.05 -0.13
CA HIS A 106 3.79 -1.22 -0.41
C HIS A 106 3.04 -1.80 0.80
N ALA A 107 3.47 -1.48 2.02
CA ALA A 107 2.70 -1.79 3.22
C ALA A 107 1.40 -0.97 3.30
N ALA A 108 1.44 0.31 2.93
CA ALA A 108 0.31 1.23 3.04
C ALA A 108 -0.61 1.23 1.79
N GLY A 109 -0.04 1.04 0.61
CA GLY A 109 -0.72 1.19 -0.68
C GLY A 109 -1.73 0.10 -1.02
N THR A 110 -1.86 -0.94 -0.20
CA THR A 110 -2.90 -1.97 -0.34
C THR A 110 -4.24 -1.55 0.25
N TYR A 111 -4.32 -0.41 0.95
CA TYR A 111 -5.57 0.08 1.53
C TYR A 111 -6.58 0.44 0.44
N ARG A 112 -7.84 0.13 0.68
CA ARG A 112 -8.95 0.47 -0.21
C ARG A 112 -10.15 0.95 0.59
N VAL A 113 -10.75 2.03 0.11
CA VAL A 113 -11.86 2.72 0.81
C VAL A 113 -13.17 1.94 0.75
N ALA A 114 -13.35 1.08 -0.26
CA ALA A 114 -14.62 0.37 -0.46
C ALA A 114 -14.96 -0.60 0.69
N ASP A 115 -13.94 -1.18 1.32
CA ASP A 115 -14.14 -2.13 2.42
C ASP A 115 -13.21 -1.89 3.62
N GLY A 116 -12.37 -0.82 3.57
CA GLY A 116 -11.41 -0.49 4.61
C GLY A 116 -10.31 -1.54 4.84
N ARG A 117 -10.09 -2.45 3.88
CA ARG A 117 -9.12 -3.53 3.98
C ARG A 117 -7.77 -3.13 3.39
N GLY A 118 -6.76 -3.92 3.69
CA GLY A 118 -5.38 -3.59 3.34
C GLY A 118 -4.77 -2.54 4.27
N GLY A 119 -3.73 -1.87 3.78
CA GLY A 119 -3.03 -0.83 4.52
C GLY A 119 -1.94 -1.32 5.46
N ALA A 120 -1.37 -0.38 6.19
CA ALA A 120 -0.17 -0.60 7.02
C ALA A 120 -0.49 -1.05 8.46
N GLY A 121 -1.77 -1.04 8.85
CA GLY A 121 -2.22 -1.08 10.23
C GLY A 121 -1.85 -2.34 11.02
N THR A 122 -1.50 -3.44 10.34
CA THR A 122 -1.28 -4.75 10.97
C THR A 122 0.08 -5.39 10.65
N GLY A 123 0.86 -4.78 9.76
CA GLY A 123 2.13 -5.36 9.30
C GLY A 123 1.94 -6.63 8.45
N ASN A 124 0.83 -6.76 7.75
CA ASN A 124 0.44 -7.91 6.94
C ASN A 124 1.40 -8.21 5.77
N LEU A 125 2.22 -7.26 5.35
CA LEU A 125 3.27 -7.46 4.35
C LEU A 125 4.25 -8.61 4.70
N ARG A 126 4.27 -9.06 5.94
CA ARG A 126 5.08 -10.21 6.39
C ARG A 126 4.54 -11.56 5.95
N PHE A 127 3.28 -11.63 5.55
CA PHE A 127 2.52 -12.86 5.34
C PHE A 127 2.00 -13.00 3.91
N ALA A 128 1.71 -14.25 3.52
CA ALA A 128 1.01 -14.54 2.28
C ALA A 128 -0.38 -13.85 2.24
N PRO A 129 -0.84 -13.40 1.05
CA PRO A 129 -0.16 -13.51 -0.25
C PRO A 129 0.85 -12.37 -0.50
N LEU A 130 0.81 -11.30 0.30
CA LEU A 130 1.54 -10.05 0.05
C LEU A 130 3.06 -10.23 -0.01
N ASN A 131 3.63 -11.01 0.89
CA ASN A 131 5.07 -11.26 0.92
C ASN A 131 5.59 -12.00 -0.33
N SER A 132 4.72 -12.60 -1.11
CA SER A 132 5.04 -13.37 -2.30
C SER A 132 4.65 -12.70 -3.62
N TRP A 133 4.08 -11.50 -3.56
CA TRP A 133 3.74 -10.77 -4.76
C TRP A 133 4.99 -10.27 -5.50
N PRO A 134 5.02 -10.35 -6.84
CA PRO A 134 6.15 -9.85 -7.65
C PRO A 134 6.47 -8.38 -7.37
N ASP A 135 5.43 -7.56 -7.15
CA ASP A 135 5.60 -6.15 -6.82
C ASP A 135 6.26 -5.91 -5.45
N ASN A 136 6.26 -6.92 -4.58
CA ASN A 136 6.95 -6.93 -3.29
C ASN A 136 8.33 -7.59 -3.33
N GLY A 137 8.89 -7.84 -4.52
CA GLY A 137 10.20 -8.44 -4.68
C GLY A 137 11.27 -7.70 -3.88
N ASN A 138 12.09 -8.47 -3.15
CA ASN A 138 13.17 -8.00 -2.27
C ASN A 138 12.76 -7.20 -1.01
N LEU A 139 11.47 -7.05 -0.70
CA LEU A 139 11.04 -6.44 0.57
C LEU A 139 11.30 -7.37 1.77
N ASP A 140 11.47 -8.65 1.56
CA ASP A 140 11.99 -9.60 2.55
C ASP A 140 13.38 -9.18 3.06
N LYS A 141 14.27 -8.67 2.16
CA LYS A 141 15.58 -8.12 2.54
C LYS A 141 15.46 -6.82 3.29
N ALA A 142 14.55 -5.91 2.89
CA ALA A 142 14.27 -4.69 3.63
C ALA A 142 13.89 -4.99 5.08
N ARG A 143 12.97 -5.93 5.29
CA ARG A 143 12.60 -6.40 6.62
C ARG A 143 13.80 -6.99 7.38
N ARG A 144 14.64 -7.78 6.71
CA ARG A 144 15.81 -8.39 7.34
C ARG A 144 16.87 -7.37 7.76
N LEU A 145 17.05 -6.31 6.96
CA LEU A 145 17.94 -5.19 7.31
C LEU A 145 17.52 -4.50 8.61
N MET A 146 16.22 -4.37 8.87
CA MET A 146 15.69 -3.78 10.10
C MET A 146 15.73 -4.71 11.33
N TRP A 147 16.04 -6.01 11.14
CA TRP A 147 16.03 -6.98 12.24
C TRP A 147 16.89 -6.57 13.45
N PRO A 148 18.12 -6.02 13.30
CA PRO A 148 18.89 -5.55 14.45
C PRO A 148 18.16 -4.50 15.30
N VAL A 149 17.47 -3.56 14.66
CA VAL A 149 16.65 -2.54 15.33
C VAL A 149 15.45 -3.19 16.02
N LYS A 150 14.68 -4.01 15.30
CA LYS A 150 13.55 -4.76 15.88
C LYS A 150 13.98 -5.58 17.09
N LYS A 151 15.12 -6.26 17.01
CA LYS A 151 15.69 -7.05 18.11
C LYS A 151 16.06 -6.18 19.31
N LYS A 152 16.62 -4.97 19.10
CA LYS A 152 17.02 -4.05 20.15
C LYS A 152 15.82 -3.56 20.97
N TYR A 153 14.74 -3.17 20.29
CA TYR A 153 13.56 -2.59 20.93
C TYR A 153 12.46 -3.61 21.28
N GLY A 154 12.53 -4.82 20.74
CA GLY A 154 11.65 -5.93 21.10
C GLY A 154 10.17 -5.63 20.87
N ASN A 155 9.37 -5.82 21.91
CA ASN A 155 7.92 -5.65 21.86
C ASN A 155 7.46 -4.18 21.88
N LYS A 156 8.36 -3.27 22.21
CA LYS A 156 8.06 -1.82 22.24
C LYS A 156 7.84 -1.21 20.86
N ILE A 157 8.22 -1.89 19.81
CA ILE A 157 7.96 -1.50 18.43
C ILE A 157 7.38 -2.65 17.64
N SER A 158 6.23 -2.46 16.99
CA SER A 158 5.65 -3.42 16.04
C SER A 158 6.41 -3.40 14.71
N TRP A 159 6.26 -4.46 13.92
CA TRP A 159 6.70 -4.44 12.53
C TRP A 159 5.88 -3.46 11.70
N ALA A 160 4.59 -3.35 11.99
CA ALA A 160 3.71 -2.41 11.31
C ALA A 160 4.21 -0.97 11.44
N ASP A 161 4.47 -0.51 12.66
CA ASP A 161 5.04 0.83 12.88
C ASP A 161 6.44 0.98 12.29
N LEU A 162 7.28 -0.06 12.41
CA LEU A 162 8.65 -0.01 11.93
C LEU A 162 8.74 0.10 10.40
N PHE A 163 7.83 -0.55 9.66
CA PHE A 163 7.76 -0.42 8.20
C PHE A 163 7.49 1.01 7.76
N ILE A 164 6.54 1.66 8.40
CA ILE A 164 6.16 3.03 8.05
C ILE A 164 7.20 4.03 8.53
N LEU A 165 7.72 3.87 9.74
CA LEU A 165 8.79 4.70 10.26
C LEU A 165 10.02 4.67 9.35
N ALA A 166 10.37 3.49 8.82
CA ALA A 166 11.49 3.36 7.89
C ALA A 166 11.33 4.23 6.64
N GLY A 167 10.11 4.34 6.10
CA GLY A 167 9.82 5.23 4.97
C GLY A 167 9.95 6.70 5.32
N ASN A 168 9.46 7.12 6.49
CA ASN A 168 9.62 8.50 6.98
C ASN A 168 11.09 8.88 7.15
N ILE A 169 11.83 8.08 7.92
CA ILE A 169 13.25 8.30 8.17
C ILE A 169 14.06 8.30 6.87
N ALA A 170 13.68 7.46 5.90
CA ALA A 170 14.33 7.45 4.59
C ALA A 170 14.18 8.79 3.88
N TYR A 171 12.97 9.35 3.81
CA TYR A 171 12.76 10.67 3.23
C TYR A 171 13.49 11.78 3.98
N GLU A 172 13.44 11.78 5.31
CA GLU A 172 14.13 12.77 6.15
C GLU A 172 15.65 12.72 5.96
N SER A 173 16.22 11.52 5.86
CA SER A 173 17.65 11.34 5.61
C SER A 173 18.10 11.81 4.22
N MET A 174 17.17 11.96 3.28
CA MET A 174 17.41 12.49 1.94
C MET A 174 17.01 13.97 1.79
N GLY A 175 16.53 14.61 2.85
CA GLY A 175 16.30 16.04 2.92
C GLY A 175 14.86 16.52 2.85
N LEU A 176 13.86 15.61 2.80
CA LEU A 176 12.45 16.00 2.93
C LEU A 176 12.11 16.23 4.41
N LYS A 177 11.39 17.29 4.71
CA LYS A 177 10.70 17.44 5.99
C LYS A 177 9.34 16.72 5.88
N THR A 178 9.17 15.60 6.57
CA THR A 178 7.89 14.88 6.62
C THR A 178 6.82 15.66 7.38
N PHE A 179 5.55 15.34 7.15
CA PHE A 179 4.43 15.99 7.84
C PHE A 179 4.26 15.49 9.28
N GLY A 180 4.79 14.31 9.59
CA GLY A 180 4.79 13.72 10.91
C GLY A 180 4.69 12.20 10.87
N PHE A 181 4.62 11.61 12.07
CA PHE A 181 4.48 10.16 12.25
C PHE A 181 3.76 9.84 13.55
N SER A 182 2.85 8.88 13.50
CA SER A 182 2.24 8.29 14.70
C SER A 182 2.55 6.80 14.80
N TYR A 183 2.85 6.38 16.01
CA TYR A 183 2.91 4.98 16.41
C TYR A 183 1.52 4.48 16.80
N GLY A 184 1.39 3.15 16.99
CA GLY A 184 0.17 2.54 17.53
C GLY A 184 -0.47 1.49 16.62
N ARG A 185 0.22 1.03 15.56
CA ARG A 185 -0.22 -0.07 14.68
C ARG A 185 0.20 -1.40 15.31
N PRO A 186 -0.72 -2.22 15.78
CA PRO A 186 -0.38 -3.55 16.31
C PRO A 186 0.00 -4.52 15.20
N ASP A 187 0.78 -5.53 15.54
CA ASP A 187 1.10 -6.63 14.63
C ASP A 187 0.02 -7.72 14.67
N ILE A 188 -0.33 -8.27 13.51
CA ILE A 188 -0.93 -9.61 13.40
C ILE A 188 0.17 -10.67 13.34
N TRP A 189 -0.20 -11.93 13.65
CA TRP A 189 0.73 -13.06 13.72
C TRP A 189 0.34 -14.23 12.82
N HIS A 190 -0.56 -13.98 11.89
CA HIS A 190 -1.01 -14.92 10.87
C HIS A 190 -1.47 -14.13 9.63
N PRO A 191 -1.57 -14.76 8.47
CA PRO A 191 -2.17 -14.13 7.29
C PRO A 191 -3.60 -13.68 7.56
N GLU A 192 -4.02 -12.58 6.97
CA GLU A 192 -5.42 -12.14 6.97
C GLU A 192 -6.23 -13.03 6.03
N ILE A 193 -7.33 -13.60 6.53
CA ILE A 193 -8.14 -14.58 5.79
C ILE A 193 -9.34 -13.99 5.07
N ASP A 194 -9.73 -12.79 5.45
CA ASP A 194 -10.98 -12.15 5.01
C ASP A 194 -10.77 -11.07 3.96
N ILE A 195 -9.58 -10.95 3.39
CA ILE A 195 -9.29 -10.00 2.31
C ILE A 195 -9.43 -10.69 0.96
N TYR A 196 -10.32 -10.14 0.12
CA TYR A 196 -10.45 -10.53 -1.27
C TYR A 196 -9.46 -9.74 -2.14
N TRP A 197 -8.56 -10.44 -2.85
CA TRP A 197 -7.52 -9.85 -3.67
C TRP A 197 -7.76 -9.92 -5.17
N GLY A 198 -8.84 -10.57 -5.62
CA GLY A 198 -9.22 -10.69 -7.01
C GLY A 198 -9.63 -12.10 -7.43
N PRO A 199 -10.24 -12.25 -8.62
CA PRO A 199 -10.77 -13.52 -9.11
C PRO A 199 -9.72 -14.42 -9.75
N GLU A 200 -8.51 -13.92 -9.98
CA GLU A 200 -7.48 -14.63 -10.72
C GLU A 200 -6.94 -15.83 -9.94
N ASP A 201 -6.65 -16.90 -10.68
CA ASP A 201 -5.92 -18.06 -10.17
C ASP A 201 -4.42 -17.99 -10.42
N GLN A 202 -3.98 -16.92 -11.08
CA GLN A 202 -2.60 -16.69 -11.43
C GLN A 202 -2.23 -15.24 -11.13
N ILE A 203 -1.11 -15.06 -10.45
CA ILE A 203 -0.52 -13.73 -10.20
C ILE A 203 -0.14 -13.08 -11.53
N MET A 204 -0.39 -11.80 -11.68
CA MET A 204 -0.15 -11.01 -12.88
C MET A 204 -0.95 -11.46 -14.09
N ALA A 205 -2.08 -12.15 -13.88
CA ALA A 205 -3.02 -12.46 -14.94
C ALA A 205 -3.53 -11.19 -15.64
N PRO A 206 -3.93 -11.27 -16.91
CA PRO A 206 -4.50 -10.13 -17.62
C PRO A 206 -5.67 -9.50 -16.87
N SER A 207 -5.79 -8.19 -16.95
CA SER A 207 -6.79 -7.41 -16.21
C SER A 207 -8.23 -7.58 -16.72
N GLU A 208 -8.46 -8.26 -17.85
CA GLU A 208 -9.79 -8.58 -18.35
C GLU A 208 -10.68 -9.33 -17.33
N ASN A 209 -10.05 -10.01 -16.38
CA ASN A 209 -10.80 -10.72 -15.33
C ASN A 209 -11.27 -9.80 -14.19
N ARG A 210 -10.78 -8.56 -14.13
CA ARG A 210 -11.12 -7.60 -13.08
C ARG A 210 -12.05 -6.49 -13.55
N TYR A 211 -12.25 -6.33 -14.84
CA TYR A 211 -13.03 -5.25 -15.45
C TYR A 211 -14.21 -5.82 -16.23
N GLU A 212 -15.35 -5.13 -16.18
CA GLU A 212 -16.45 -5.39 -17.12
C GLU A 212 -16.12 -4.83 -18.51
N ASP A 213 -15.45 -3.66 -18.54
CA ASP A 213 -14.93 -3.02 -19.75
C ASP A 213 -13.50 -2.56 -19.51
N LEU A 214 -12.54 -3.17 -20.17
CA LEU A 214 -11.12 -2.85 -20.02
C LEU A 214 -10.76 -1.42 -20.46
N GLU A 215 -11.57 -0.83 -21.34
CA GLU A 215 -11.37 0.56 -21.79
C GLU A 215 -11.94 1.58 -20.79
N ASP A 216 -12.75 1.14 -19.81
CA ASP A 216 -13.30 1.95 -18.73
C ASP A 216 -12.78 1.49 -17.37
N PRO A 217 -11.75 2.15 -16.79
CA PRO A 217 -11.19 1.77 -15.50
C PRO A 217 -12.17 1.80 -14.33
N SER A 218 -13.25 2.56 -14.42
CA SER A 218 -14.28 2.64 -13.37
C SER A 218 -15.03 1.31 -13.19
N THR A 219 -14.96 0.43 -14.18
CA THR A 219 -15.57 -0.92 -14.16
C THR A 219 -14.71 -1.96 -13.43
N LEU A 220 -13.58 -1.55 -12.82
CA LEU A 220 -12.80 -2.42 -11.95
C LEU A 220 -13.69 -3.00 -10.85
N GLU A 221 -13.62 -4.31 -10.67
CA GLU A 221 -14.42 -5.03 -9.67
C GLU A 221 -14.25 -4.41 -8.27
N THR A 222 -15.36 -4.16 -7.60
CA THR A 222 -15.37 -3.73 -6.20
C THR A 222 -15.20 -4.97 -5.30
N PRO A 223 -14.32 -4.94 -4.26
CA PRO A 223 -13.64 -3.77 -3.69
C PRO A 223 -12.18 -3.60 -4.14
N LEU A 224 -11.76 -4.18 -5.26
CA LEU A 224 -10.36 -4.19 -5.67
C LEU A 224 -9.78 -2.79 -5.86
N GLY A 225 -8.50 -2.61 -5.46
CA GLY A 225 -7.76 -1.35 -5.59
C GLY A 225 -6.66 -1.40 -6.64
N ALA A 226 -6.25 -2.58 -7.13
CA ALA A 226 -5.15 -2.75 -8.05
C ALA A 226 -5.59 -3.36 -9.38
N THR A 227 -4.86 -3.07 -10.45
CA THR A 227 -5.17 -3.56 -11.81
C THR A 227 -4.93 -5.06 -11.99
N HIS A 228 -4.04 -5.65 -11.19
CA HIS A 228 -3.69 -7.07 -11.25
C HIS A 228 -3.49 -7.64 -9.84
N MET A 229 -3.76 -8.92 -9.65
CA MET A 229 -3.29 -9.61 -8.47
C MET A 229 -1.76 -9.69 -8.51
N GLY A 230 -1.11 -9.24 -7.42
CA GLY A 230 0.36 -9.21 -7.34
C GLY A 230 0.98 -7.86 -7.59
N LEU A 231 0.18 -6.85 -7.94
CA LEU A 231 0.53 -5.44 -7.95
C LEU A 231 -0.10 -4.70 -6.76
N ILE A 232 0.49 -3.57 -6.41
CA ILE A 232 -0.07 -2.69 -5.38
C ILE A 232 -1.10 -1.72 -6.00
N TYR A 233 -0.91 -1.28 -7.25
CA TYR A 233 -1.80 -0.34 -7.94
C TYR A 233 -1.85 -0.55 -9.47
N VAL A 234 -0.84 -0.13 -10.25
CA VAL A 234 -0.84 -0.23 -11.72
C VAL A 234 0.40 -0.92 -12.28
N ASN A 235 0.30 -1.45 -13.48
CA ASN A 235 1.43 -2.04 -14.17
C ASN A 235 2.38 -0.93 -14.67
N PRO A 236 3.66 -0.91 -14.27
CA PRO A 236 4.62 0.11 -14.68
C PRO A 236 4.93 0.10 -16.18
N GLU A 237 4.64 -0.99 -16.88
CA GLU A 237 4.78 -1.13 -18.34
C GLU A 237 3.52 -0.69 -19.11
N GLY A 238 2.55 -0.07 -18.44
CA GLY A 238 1.26 0.30 -19.03
C GLY A 238 0.19 -0.79 -18.92
N VAL A 239 -0.98 -0.51 -19.45
CA VAL A 239 -2.16 -1.39 -19.36
C VAL A 239 -1.86 -2.75 -19.97
N ASN A 240 -1.90 -3.80 -19.15
CA ASN A 240 -1.55 -5.17 -19.54
C ASN A 240 -0.15 -5.31 -20.18
N GLY A 241 0.82 -4.51 -19.73
CA GLY A 241 2.20 -4.50 -20.25
C GLY A 241 2.34 -3.89 -21.64
N LYS A 242 1.37 -3.08 -22.05
CA LYS A 242 1.37 -2.33 -23.32
C LYS A 242 1.45 -0.85 -23.02
N PRO A 243 2.59 -0.19 -23.30
CA PRO A 243 2.76 1.23 -23.02
C PRO A 243 1.73 2.08 -23.76
N ASP A 244 0.92 2.79 -22.98
CA ASP A 244 -0.04 3.80 -23.43
C ASP A 244 -0.29 4.78 -22.28
N PRO A 245 0.48 5.87 -22.18
CA PRO A 245 0.38 6.81 -21.06
C PRO A 245 -1.01 7.39 -20.83
N MET A 246 -1.83 7.55 -21.88
CA MET A 246 -3.17 8.09 -21.72
C MET A 246 -4.13 7.08 -21.07
N LYS A 247 -4.04 5.81 -21.45
CA LYS A 247 -4.80 4.73 -20.78
C LYS A 247 -4.28 4.51 -19.36
N THR A 248 -2.97 4.56 -19.18
CA THR A 248 -2.34 4.44 -17.85
C THR A 248 -2.77 5.58 -16.93
N ALA A 249 -2.93 6.81 -17.42
CA ALA A 249 -3.44 7.94 -16.64
C ALA A 249 -4.83 7.66 -16.05
N LEU A 250 -5.72 7.05 -16.85
CA LEU A 250 -7.07 6.69 -16.39
C LEU A 250 -7.02 5.59 -15.31
N GLN A 251 -6.19 4.57 -15.48
CA GLN A 251 -6.02 3.52 -14.47
C GLN A 251 -5.37 4.06 -13.18
N VAL A 252 -4.36 4.91 -13.28
CA VAL A 252 -3.73 5.56 -12.12
C VAL A 252 -4.78 6.35 -11.34
N ARG A 253 -5.58 7.16 -12.03
CA ARG A 253 -6.64 7.97 -11.38
C ARG A 253 -7.64 7.11 -10.63
N GLU A 254 -8.14 6.04 -11.25
CA GLU A 254 -9.10 5.13 -10.64
C GLU A 254 -8.48 4.40 -9.43
N THR A 255 -7.32 3.80 -9.58
CA THR A 255 -6.69 3.02 -8.49
C THR A 255 -6.32 3.89 -7.29
N PHE A 256 -5.84 5.10 -7.53
CA PHE A 256 -5.51 6.05 -6.46
C PHE A 256 -6.78 6.64 -5.81
N ALA A 257 -7.85 6.88 -6.56
CA ALA A 257 -9.14 7.27 -5.99
C ALA A 257 -9.68 6.18 -5.04
N ARG A 258 -9.52 4.91 -5.39
CA ARG A 258 -9.87 3.77 -4.50
C ARG A 258 -9.00 3.68 -3.25
N MET A 259 -7.85 4.34 -3.26
CA MET A 259 -7.00 4.55 -2.10
C MET A 259 -7.30 5.89 -1.38
N ALA A 260 -8.38 6.58 -1.69
CA ALA A 260 -8.78 7.89 -1.19
C ALA A 260 -7.84 9.04 -1.59
N MET A 261 -7.10 8.94 -2.70
CA MET A 261 -6.21 9.98 -3.20
C MET A 261 -6.87 10.75 -4.35
N ASN A 262 -6.85 12.07 -4.31
CA ASN A 262 -7.23 12.92 -5.42
C ASN A 262 -6.07 13.05 -6.45
N ASP A 263 -6.31 13.74 -7.58
CA ASP A 263 -5.31 13.88 -8.65
C ASP A 263 -4.03 14.60 -8.18
N GLU A 264 -4.15 15.58 -7.28
CA GLU A 264 -3.00 16.31 -6.76
C GLU A 264 -2.15 15.46 -5.81
N GLU A 265 -2.79 14.74 -4.90
CA GLU A 265 -2.13 13.75 -4.03
C GLU A 265 -1.50 12.63 -4.84
N THR A 266 -2.18 12.16 -5.89
CA THR A 266 -1.69 11.11 -6.81
C THR A 266 -0.43 11.56 -7.54
N ALA A 267 -0.46 12.75 -8.14
CA ALA A 267 0.71 13.31 -8.84
C ALA A 267 1.87 13.56 -7.86
N ALA A 268 1.59 14.08 -6.66
CA ALA A 268 2.59 14.30 -5.63
C ALA A 268 3.25 12.97 -5.20
N LEU A 269 2.44 11.94 -4.92
CA LEU A 269 2.93 10.63 -4.49
C LEU A 269 3.75 9.93 -5.58
N THR A 270 3.32 10.00 -6.84
CA THR A 270 4.07 9.44 -7.98
C THR A 270 5.42 10.15 -8.13
N ALA A 271 5.41 11.47 -8.22
CA ALA A 271 6.63 12.26 -8.40
C ALA A 271 7.58 12.13 -7.19
N GLY A 272 7.05 12.19 -5.97
CA GLY A 272 7.86 12.10 -4.75
C GLY A 272 8.45 10.71 -4.53
N GLY A 273 7.71 9.66 -4.90
CA GLY A 273 8.21 8.28 -4.89
C GLY A 273 9.37 8.08 -5.86
N HIS A 274 9.27 8.68 -7.04
CA HIS A 274 10.27 8.57 -8.11
C HIS A 274 11.37 9.66 -8.07
N THR A 275 11.28 10.63 -7.16
CA THR A 275 12.39 11.57 -6.91
C THR A 275 13.63 10.85 -6.40
N VAL A 276 13.47 9.71 -5.71
CA VAL A 276 14.55 8.98 -5.05
C VAL A 276 14.56 7.49 -5.41
N GLY A 277 15.71 6.84 -5.24
CA GLY A 277 15.86 5.42 -5.52
C GLY A 277 15.94 5.07 -7.00
N LYS A 278 15.73 3.79 -7.31
CA LYS A 278 15.74 3.24 -8.68
C LYS A 278 14.87 1.99 -8.79
N ALA A 279 14.46 1.67 -10.01
CA ALA A 279 13.96 0.36 -10.37
C ALA A 279 15.12 -0.63 -10.61
N HIS A 280 14.90 -1.91 -10.30
CA HIS A 280 15.88 -2.99 -10.42
C HIS A 280 15.41 -4.03 -11.45
N GLY A 281 16.02 -4.02 -12.60
CA GLY A 281 15.74 -4.93 -13.71
C GLY A 281 16.99 -5.20 -14.54
N ASN A 282 18.14 -5.33 -13.86
CA ASN A 282 19.47 -5.38 -14.48
C ASN A 282 19.89 -6.78 -14.97
N GLY A 283 19.00 -7.75 -14.99
CA GLY A 283 19.30 -9.10 -15.43
C GLY A 283 18.11 -9.83 -16.03
N ASP A 284 18.35 -11.04 -16.51
CA ASP A 284 17.34 -11.91 -17.12
C ASP A 284 16.29 -12.34 -16.08
N ALA A 285 15.04 -11.91 -16.27
CA ALA A 285 13.91 -12.24 -15.39
C ALA A 285 13.64 -13.74 -15.32
N SER A 286 13.95 -14.50 -16.37
CA SER A 286 13.78 -15.98 -16.40
C SER A 286 14.71 -16.72 -15.44
N LYS A 287 15.71 -16.04 -14.89
CA LYS A 287 16.66 -16.58 -13.91
C LYS A 287 16.31 -16.22 -12.47
N LEU A 288 15.24 -15.46 -12.27
CA LEU A 288 14.77 -15.12 -10.94
C LEU A 288 14.27 -16.38 -10.23
N GLY A 289 14.73 -16.58 -8.99
CA GLY A 289 14.26 -17.66 -8.13
C GLY A 289 12.84 -17.40 -7.62
N ASN A 290 12.32 -18.39 -6.90
CA ASN A 290 10.97 -18.31 -6.34
C ASN A 290 10.84 -17.17 -5.33
N GLU A 291 9.60 -16.78 -5.07
CA GLU A 291 9.20 -15.88 -3.99
C GLU A 291 9.52 -16.51 -2.60
N PRO A 292 9.47 -15.74 -1.49
CA PRO A 292 9.84 -16.25 -0.16
C PRO A 292 9.08 -17.49 0.29
N GLU A 293 7.79 -17.63 -0.05
CA GLU A 293 6.97 -18.79 0.31
C GLU A 293 7.36 -20.06 -0.48
N GLY A 294 7.79 -19.89 -1.72
CA GLY A 294 8.24 -20.98 -2.59
C GLY A 294 9.77 -21.19 -2.61
N ALA A 295 10.52 -20.43 -1.84
CA ALA A 295 11.98 -20.50 -1.81
C ALA A 295 12.48 -21.81 -1.18
N ASN A 296 13.66 -22.27 -1.61
CA ASN A 296 14.27 -23.45 -1.03
C ASN A 296 14.73 -23.20 0.42
N ILE A 297 14.86 -24.28 1.19
CA ILE A 297 15.30 -24.18 2.59
C ILE A 297 16.70 -23.58 2.74
N GLU A 298 17.55 -23.77 1.74
CA GLU A 298 18.91 -23.21 1.67
C GLU A 298 18.92 -21.70 1.56
N ASP A 299 17.85 -21.11 1.02
CA ASP A 299 17.69 -19.68 0.86
C ASP A 299 17.28 -18.96 2.16
N GLN A 300 17.07 -19.72 3.24
CA GLN A 300 16.83 -19.23 4.60
C GLN A 300 15.64 -18.25 4.71
N GLY A 301 14.59 -18.45 3.89
CA GLY A 301 13.41 -17.61 3.83
C GLY A 301 13.56 -16.34 3.00
N PHE A 302 14.62 -16.23 2.20
CA PHE A 302 14.76 -15.20 1.17
C PHE A 302 14.25 -15.71 -0.17
N GLY A 303 13.45 -14.89 -0.83
CA GLY A 303 12.98 -15.14 -2.19
C GLY A 303 13.73 -14.34 -3.25
N TRP A 304 13.34 -14.53 -4.50
CA TRP A 304 13.79 -13.79 -5.69
C TRP A 304 15.30 -13.75 -5.89
N ILE A 305 15.98 -14.81 -5.50
CA ILE A 305 17.44 -14.93 -5.69
C ILE A 305 17.72 -15.16 -7.17
N ASN A 306 18.52 -14.28 -7.77
CA ASN A 306 19.01 -14.46 -9.12
C ASN A 306 20.48 -14.92 -9.10
N PRO A 307 20.78 -16.19 -9.43
CA PRO A 307 22.13 -16.72 -9.33
C PRO A 307 23.11 -16.11 -10.34
N THR A 308 22.60 -15.40 -11.37
CA THR A 308 23.45 -14.71 -12.35
C THR A 308 23.88 -13.32 -11.91
N LEU A 309 23.26 -12.79 -10.84
CA LEU A 309 23.53 -11.46 -10.27
C LEU A 309 24.15 -11.59 -8.87
N LYS A 310 25.24 -12.29 -8.76
CA LYS A 310 25.85 -12.76 -7.50
C LYS A 310 26.03 -11.72 -6.38
N GLU A 311 25.98 -10.43 -6.70
CA GLU A 311 26.33 -9.38 -5.75
C GLU A 311 25.39 -8.16 -5.76
N LYS A 312 24.40 -8.06 -6.66
CA LYS A 312 23.79 -6.76 -6.95
C LYS A 312 22.28 -6.79 -7.25
N GLY A 313 21.56 -7.34 -6.36
CA GLY A 313 20.12 -7.22 -6.46
C GLY A 313 19.50 -8.19 -7.47
N ALA A 314 18.30 -8.56 -7.17
CA ALA A 314 17.46 -9.34 -8.03
C ALA A 314 16.68 -8.45 -8.98
N VAL A 315 16.23 -9.00 -10.08
CA VAL A 315 15.18 -8.41 -10.91
C VAL A 315 13.90 -8.32 -10.05
N THR A 316 13.30 -7.14 -10.02
CA THR A 316 12.07 -6.93 -9.24
C THR A 316 10.90 -6.52 -10.13
N SER A 317 10.88 -5.26 -10.60
CA SER A 317 9.82 -4.73 -11.47
C SER A 317 10.02 -5.04 -12.95
N GLY A 318 11.21 -5.43 -13.32
CA GLY A 318 11.61 -5.59 -14.73
C GLY A 318 12.19 -4.33 -15.34
N LEU A 319 11.85 -3.14 -14.90
CA LEU A 319 12.47 -1.88 -15.31
C LEU A 319 13.84 -1.72 -14.63
N GLU A 320 14.77 -1.00 -15.27
CA GLU A 320 16.12 -0.76 -14.75
C GLU A 320 16.52 0.70 -14.90
N GLY A 321 16.74 1.38 -13.78
CA GLY A 321 17.31 2.73 -13.76
C GLY A 321 16.74 3.62 -12.66
N ALA A 322 17.39 4.76 -12.45
CA ALA A 322 16.89 5.83 -11.59
C ALA A 322 16.07 6.82 -12.42
N TRP A 323 15.25 7.62 -11.78
CA TRP A 323 14.43 8.65 -12.42
C TRP A 323 15.12 10.00 -12.47
N THR A 324 16.09 10.22 -11.59
CA THR A 324 16.72 11.54 -11.39
C THR A 324 18.24 11.43 -11.39
N THR A 325 18.92 12.55 -11.59
CA THR A 325 20.39 12.64 -11.51
C THR A 325 20.91 12.34 -10.10
N ASN A 326 20.13 12.69 -9.07
CA ASN A 326 20.51 12.57 -7.66
C ASN A 326 19.54 11.65 -6.85
N PRO A 327 19.57 10.34 -7.05
CA PRO A 327 18.56 9.43 -6.50
C PRO A 327 18.54 9.26 -4.98
N THR A 328 19.44 9.90 -4.26
CA THR A 328 19.50 9.90 -2.79
C THR A 328 19.26 11.28 -2.19
N LYS A 329 18.68 12.19 -2.96
CA LYS A 329 18.39 13.55 -2.52
C LYS A 329 16.97 13.95 -2.87
N TRP A 330 16.25 14.54 -1.92
CA TRP A 330 14.99 15.19 -2.18
C TRP A 330 15.21 16.56 -2.84
N ASP A 331 14.80 16.67 -4.08
CA ASP A 331 14.85 17.91 -4.88
C ASP A 331 13.82 17.85 -6.02
N ASN A 332 13.85 18.84 -6.90
CA ASN A 332 12.91 18.95 -8.04
C ASN A 332 13.37 18.20 -9.30
N GLY A 333 14.44 17.40 -9.19
CA GLY A 333 15.07 16.71 -10.32
C GLY A 333 14.15 15.80 -11.12
N TYR A 334 13.11 15.23 -10.48
CA TYR A 334 12.12 14.42 -11.19
C TYR A 334 11.38 15.22 -12.27
N PHE A 335 10.89 16.41 -11.94
CA PHE A 335 10.17 17.25 -12.90
C PHE A 335 11.09 17.83 -13.96
N ASP A 336 12.32 18.15 -13.60
CA ASP A 336 13.32 18.61 -14.59
C ASP A 336 13.60 17.51 -15.61
N MET A 337 13.82 16.28 -15.18
CA MET A 337 13.96 15.13 -16.08
C MET A 337 12.71 14.93 -16.94
N LEU A 338 11.54 14.81 -16.32
CA LEU A 338 10.30 14.49 -17.02
C LEU A 338 9.98 15.50 -18.11
N PHE A 339 10.10 16.81 -17.83
CA PHE A 339 9.63 17.87 -18.71
C PHE A 339 10.68 18.43 -19.67
N ASN A 340 11.97 18.36 -19.33
CA ASN A 340 13.02 18.98 -20.16
C ASN A 340 13.57 18.06 -21.26
N HIS A 341 13.17 16.78 -21.28
CA HIS A 341 13.62 15.80 -22.26
C HIS A 341 12.47 15.24 -23.09
N ASP A 342 12.79 14.80 -24.30
CA ASP A 342 11.95 13.92 -25.10
C ASP A 342 12.27 12.47 -24.76
N TRP A 343 11.26 11.60 -24.84
CA TRP A 343 11.33 10.22 -24.36
C TRP A 343 11.01 9.22 -25.46
N GLU A 344 11.71 8.10 -25.50
CA GLU A 344 11.45 6.98 -26.40
C GLU A 344 11.34 5.66 -25.64
N LEU A 345 10.53 4.75 -26.16
CA LEU A 345 10.36 3.41 -25.56
C LEU A 345 11.58 2.53 -25.86
N LYS A 346 12.10 1.89 -24.81
CA LYS A 346 13.16 0.90 -24.87
C LYS A 346 12.86 -0.32 -24.01
N LYS A 347 13.65 -1.37 -24.21
CA LYS A 347 13.61 -2.55 -23.34
C LYS A 347 14.72 -2.48 -22.32
N SER A 348 14.37 -2.75 -21.06
CA SER A 348 15.35 -2.97 -19.98
C SER A 348 16.17 -4.25 -20.22
N PRO A 349 17.26 -4.48 -19.50
CA PRO A 349 17.98 -5.76 -19.53
C PRO A 349 17.12 -6.98 -19.16
N ALA A 350 16.08 -6.78 -18.34
CA ALA A 350 15.11 -7.82 -17.99
C ALA A 350 14.02 -8.02 -19.06
N GLY A 351 13.96 -7.16 -20.09
CA GLY A 351 13.00 -7.23 -21.18
C GLY A 351 11.71 -6.44 -20.96
N ALA A 352 11.59 -5.70 -19.89
CA ALA A 352 10.44 -4.83 -19.62
C ALA A 352 10.49 -3.53 -20.43
N TRP A 353 9.31 -2.97 -20.74
CA TRP A 353 9.22 -1.67 -21.39
C TRP A 353 9.51 -0.54 -20.37
N GLN A 354 10.32 0.41 -20.79
CA GLN A 354 10.63 1.65 -20.07
C GLN A 354 10.83 2.79 -21.05
N TRP A 355 10.67 4.01 -20.59
CA TRP A 355 10.97 5.20 -21.36
C TRP A 355 12.37 5.70 -21.00
N GLU A 356 13.19 6.01 -22.00
CA GLU A 356 14.51 6.61 -21.84
C GLU A 356 14.60 7.93 -22.60
N PRO A 357 15.39 8.91 -22.11
CA PRO A 357 15.53 10.21 -22.82
C PRO A 357 16.28 10.04 -24.13
N VAL A 358 15.83 10.75 -25.16
CA VAL A 358 16.46 10.74 -26.50
C VAL A 358 17.77 11.49 -26.44
N ASP A 359 17.76 12.70 -25.91
CA ASP A 359 18.89 13.59 -25.81
C ASP A 359 19.16 13.99 -24.36
N ILE A 360 20.18 13.42 -23.76
CA ILE A 360 20.60 13.73 -22.41
C ILE A 360 22.12 13.92 -22.36
N LEU A 361 22.56 14.98 -21.69
CA LEU A 361 23.97 15.22 -21.46
C LEU A 361 24.54 14.21 -20.49
N GLU A 362 25.81 13.84 -20.64
CA GLU A 362 26.43 12.84 -19.77
C GLU A 362 26.43 13.26 -18.28
N GLU A 363 26.54 14.56 -18.02
CA GLU A 363 26.52 15.14 -16.67
C GLU A 363 25.17 15.05 -15.98
N ASP A 364 24.07 14.99 -16.75
CA ASP A 364 22.70 14.91 -16.23
C ASP A 364 22.28 13.47 -15.92
N LYS A 365 23.00 12.49 -16.44
CA LYS A 365 22.73 11.08 -16.15
C LYS A 365 23.07 10.73 -14.70
N PRO A 366 22.26 9.93 -14.01
CA PRO A 366 22.63 9.37 -12.70
C PRO A 366 23.90 8.51 -12.78
N ILE A 367 24.69 8.56 -11.74
CA ILE A 367 25.80 7.62 -11.54
C ILE A 367 25.19 6.23 -11.29
N ASP A 368 25.78 5.19 -11.85
CA ASP A 368 25.33 3.80 -11.60
C ASP A 368 25.47 3.45 -10.12
N ALA A 369 24.42 2.88 -9.55
CA ALA A 369 24.36 2.55 -8.10
C ALA A 369 25.45 1.60 -7.63
N SER A 370 25.97 0.78 -8.55
CA SER A 370 26.95 -0.26 -8.25
C SER A 370 28.36 0.05 -8.76
N ASN A 371 28.49 1.00 -9.67
CA ASN A 371 29.77 1.40 -10.26
C ASN A 371 29.84 2.92 -10.45
N PRO A 372 30.51 3.63 -9.54
CA PRO A 372 30.57 5.10 -9.57
C PRO A 372 31.35 5.67 -10.79
N SER A 373 32.02 4.81 -11.56
CA SER A 373 32.72 5.25 -12.79
C SER A 373 31.84 5.26 -14.02
N ILE A 374 30.59 4.84 -13.92
CA ILE A 374 29.62 4.72 -15.02
C ILE A 374 28.42 5.60 -14.73
N ARG A 375 27.90 6.26 -15.77
CA ARG A 375 26.59 6.90 -15.74
C ARG A 375 25.60 6.10 -16.59
N LYS A 376 24.35 6.10 -16.19
CA LYS A 376 23.26 5.41 -16.87
C LYS A 376 22.19 6.40 -17.31
N ASN A 377 21.47 6.09 -18.35
CA ASN A 377 20.29 6.88 -18.67
C ASN A 377 19.28 6.80 -17.51
N PRO A 378 18.64 7.90 -17.13
CA PRO A 378 17.45 7.85 -16.30
C PRO A 378 16.30 7.19 -17.07
N ILE A 379 15.29 6.75 -16.34
CA ILE A 379 14.10 6.13 -16.92
C ILE A 379 12.83 6.83 -16.48
N MET A 380 11.77 6.63 -17.26
CA MET A 380 10.39 6.86 -16.82
C MET A 380 9.56 5.59 -17.03
N THR A 381 8.60 5.38 -16.12
CA THR A 381 7.55 4.37 -16.28
C THR A 381 6.44 4.92 -17.18
N ASP A 382 5.51 4.08 -17.58
CA ASP A 382 4.32 4.53 -18.31
C ASP A 382 3.45 5.47 -17.46
N ALA A 383 3.42 5.27 -16.14
CA ALA A 383 2.74 6.17 -15.20
C ALA A 383 3.43 7.56 -15.11
N ASP A 384 4.76 7.64 -15.18
CA ASP A 384 5.46 8.92 -15.22
C ASP A 384 5.14 9.68 -16.51
N MET A 385 5.10 8.97 -17.64
CA MET A 385 4.67 9.58 -18.90
C MET A 385 3.22 10.02 -18.87
N ALA A 386 2.36 9.33 -18.12
CA ALA A 386 1.00 9.79 -17.85
C ALA A 386 0.98 11.14 -17.11
N MET A 387 1.89 11.37 -16.16
CA MET A 387 2.03 12.68 -15.47
C MET A 387 2.44 13.81 -16.43
N LYS A 388 3.16 13.49 -17.50
CA LYS A 388 3.54 14.46 -18.55
C LYS A 388 2.45 14.68 -19.58
N MET A 389 1.70 13.63 -19.96
CA MET A 389 0.83 13.64 -21.15
C MET A 389 -0.66 13.87 -20.83
N ASP A 390 -1.16 13.43 -19.68
CA ASP A 390 -2.54 13.71 -19.27
C ASP A 390 -2.69 15.19 -18.91
N PRO A 391 -3.67 15.93 -19.47
CA PRO A 391 -3.78 17.37 -19.26
C PRO A 391 -3.92 17.79 -17.79
N ILE A 392 -4.63 16.99 -16.97
CA ILE A 392 -4.85 17.29 -15.55
C ILE A 392 -3.57 17.09 -14.75
N TYR A 393 -2.92 15.94 -14.93
CA TYR A 393 -1.65 15.67 -14.26
C TYR A 393 -0.53 16.60 -14.72
N ASN A 394 -0.50 16.95 -16.00
CA ASN A 394 0.48 17.90 -16.55
C ASN A 394 0.38 19.27 -15.88
N GLU A 395 -0.85 19.80 -15.71
CA GLU A 395 -1.07 21.07 -15.02
C GLU A 395 -0.57 21.01 -13.57
N ILE A 396 -0.91 19.94 -12.84
CA ILE A 396 -0.47 19.73 -11.45
C ILE A 396 1.06 19.63 -11.38
N CYS A 397 1.67 18.77 -12.19
CA CYS A 397 3.11 18.57 -12.20
C CYS A 397 3.88 19.83 -12.63
N THR A 398 3.30 20.65 -13.51
CA THR A 398 3.87 21.95 -13.89
C THR A 398 3.88 22.93 -12.71
N ARG A 399 2.83 22.95 -11.88
CA ARG A 399 2.83 23.73 -10.62
C ARG A 399 3.92 23.25 -9.67
N PHE A 400 4.05 21.96 -9.46
CA PHE A 400 5.07 21.36 -8.61
C PHE A 400 6.49 21.65 -9.11
N LYS A 401 6.71 21.57 -10.43
CA LYS A 401 7.99 21.95 -11.06
C LYS A 401 8.39 23.40 -10.74
N ASN A 402 7.43 24.31 -10.75
CA ASN A 402 7.66 25.72 -10.56
C ASN A 402 7.73 26.15 -9.06
N ASP A 403 7.28 25.29 -8.15
CA ASP A 403 7.24 25.56 -6.71
C ASP A 403 7.60 24.30 -5.91
N GLN A 404 8.88 24.16 -5.61
CA GLN A 404 9.41 23.00 -4.86
C GLN A 404 8.87 22.93 -3.42
N ASP A 405 8.64 24.07 -2.79
CA ASP A 405 8.14 24.10 -1.40
C ASP A 405 6.68 23.61 -1.36
N TYR A 406 5.88 24.05 -2.33
CA TYR A 406 4.51 23.57 -2.50
C TYR A 406 4.47 22.06 -2.81
N PHE A 407 5.33 21.58 -3.71
CA PHE A 407 5.45 20.15 -3.98
C PHE A 407 5.81 19.37 -2.71
N SER A 408 6.80 19.84 -1.96
CA SER A 408 7.28 19.16 -0.76
C SER A 408 6.21 19.09 0.33
N ASP A 409 5.45 20.17 0.55
CA ASP A 409 4.33 20.16 1.52
C ASP A 409 3.19 19.25 1.06
N THR A 410 2.80 19.34 -0.22
CA THR A 410 1.74 18.48 -0.79
C THR A 410 2.11 17.00 -0.69
N PHE A 411 3.35 16.66 -1.06
CA PHE A 411 3.84 15.29 -0.92
C PHE A 411 3.87 14.84 0.54
N ALA A 412 4.39 15.65 1.45
CA ALA A 412 4.48 15.29 2.86
C ALA A 412 3.10 15.01 3.48
N ARG A 413 2.07 15.80 3.11
CA ARG A 413 0.68 15.59 3.52
C ARG A 413 0.06 14.34 2.89
N ALA A 414 0.27 14.13 1.59
CA ALA A 414 -0.23 12.95 0.89
C ALA A 414 0.44 11.67 1.41
N TRP A 415 1.74 11.70 1.69
CA TRP A 415 2.48 10.60 2.32
C TRP A 415 1.96 10.29 3.73
N PHE A 416 1.69 11.32 4.53
CA PHE A 416 1.10 11.13 5.85
C PHE A 416 -0.29 10.51 5.75
N LYS A 417 -1.16 10.99 4.84
CA LYS A 417 -2.47 10.40 4.57
C LYS A 417 -2.34 8.93 4.14
N LEU A 418 -1.48 8.63 3.16
CA LEU A 418 -1.25 7.27 2.69
C LEU A 418 -0.93 6.30 3.83
N THR A 419 -0.09 6.74 4.76
CA THR A 419 0.47 5.88 5.81
C THR A 419 -0.32 5.88 7.12
N HIS A 420 -1.32 6.75 7.28
CA HIS A 420 -2.06 6.91 8.55
C HIS A 420 -3.58 6.81 8.41
N ARG A 421 -4.16 6.82 7.19
CA ARG A 421 -5.61 6.81 6.97
C ARG A 421 -6.32 5.58 7.54
N ASP A 422 -5.61 4.45 7.67
CA ASP A 422 -6.11 3.20 8.22
C ASP A 422 -5.95 3.08 9.76
N MET A 423 -5.44 4.13 10.41
CA MET A 423 -5.24 4.14 11.87
C MET A 423 -6.48 4.59 12.66
N GLY A 424 -7.48 5.10 11.98
CA GLY A 424 -8.65 5.74 12.61
C GLY A 424 -8.35 7.16 13.11
N PRO A 425 -9.19 7.72 13.99
CA PRO A 425 -9.12 9.10 14.40
C PRO A 425 -7.82 9.45 15.14
N LYS A 426 -7.45 10.72 15.13
CA LYS A 426 -6.23 11.25 15.78
C LYS A 426 -6.09 10.86 17.27
N THR A 427 -7.21 10.63 17.97
CA THR A 427 -7.21 10.15 19.36
C THR A 427 -6.51 8.79 19.54
N ARG A 428 -6.29 8.06 18.46
CA ARG A 428 -5.55 6.82 18.44
C ARG A 428 -4.04 6.99 18.24
N TYR A 429 -3.57 8.19 17.91
CA TYR A 429 -2.17 8.46 17.62
C TYR A 429 -1.32 8.47 18.89
N ILE A 430 -0.10 7.95 18.79
CA ILE A 430 0.87 7.84 19.87
C ILE A 430 2.23 8.35 19.38
N GLY A 431 2.95 9.06 20.25
CA GLY A 431 4.28 9.58 19.95
C GLY A 431 4.36 11.11 19.98
N PRO A 432 5.56 11.66 19.80
CA PRO A 432 5.77 13.11 19.93
C PRO A 432 5.55 13.89 18.64
N ASN A 433 5.57 13.23 17.46
CA ASN A 433 5.81 13.89 16.17
C ASN A 433 4.61 13.83 15.20
N PHE A 434 3.39 13.60 15.67
CA PHE A 434 2.22 13.69 14.78
C PHE A 434 1.65 15.11 14.78
N PRO A 435 1.04 15.56 13.64
CA PRO A 435 0.52 16.93 13.52
C PRO A 435 -0.63 17.21 14.46
N GLU A 436 -0.68 18.44 14.99
CA GLU A 436 -1.80 18.90 15.84
C GLU A 436 -3.07 19.17 15.04
N GLU A 437 -2.94 19.48 13.75
CA GLU A 437 -4.02 19.73 12.82
C GLU A 437 -4.94 18.51 12.70
N ASN A 438 -6.26 18.73 12.72
CA ASN A 438 -7.22 17.70 12.37
C ASN A 438 -7.47 17.72 10.86
N LEU A 439 -7.13 16.63 10.19
CA LEU A 439 -7.34 16.48 8.77
C LEU A 439 -8.71 15.86 8.51
N ILE A 440 -9.39 16.28 7.45
CA ILE A 440 -10.78 15.87 7.19
C ILE A 440 -10.94 14.34 7.05
N TRP A 441 -9.95 13.68 6.50
CA TRP A 441 -9.95 12.23 6.31
C TRP A 441 -9.64 11.41 7.58
N GLN A 442 -9.37 12.08 8.72
CA GLN A 442 -9.09 11.40 10.00
C GLN A 442 -10.34 11.09 10.80
N ASP A 443 -11.53 11.41 10.29
CA ASP A 443 -12.82 11.25 10.99
C ASP A 443 -12.77 11.77 12.43
N PRO A 444 -12.57 13.07 12.63
CA PRO A 444 -12.39 13.62 13.97
C PRO A 444 -13.62 13.32 14.81
N VAL A 445 -13.41 12.59 15.89
CA VAL A 445 -14.48 12.21 16.80
C VAL A 445 -14.98 13.47 17.50
N PRO A 446 -16.27 13.85 17.37
CA PRO A 446 -16.83 14.99 18.07
C PRO A 446 -16.78 14.76 19.58
N GLU A 447 -16.60 15.82 20.34
CA GLU A 447 -16.49 15.72 21.81
C GLU A 447 -17.70 15.05 22.47
N GLY A 448 -18.83 15.05 21.80
CA GLY A 448 -20.08 14.50 22.30
C GLY A 448 -20.65 15.30 23.47
N ASN A 449 -21.85 14.97 23.86
CA ASN A 449 -22.44 15.49 25.08
C ASN A 449 -22.01 14.60 26.26
N LYS A 450 -21.19 15.13 27.14
CA LYS A 450 -20.75 14.43 28.36
C LYS A 450 -21.79 14.45 29.49
N GLU A 451 -22.82 15.27 29.32
CA GLU A 451 -23.94 15.41 30.27
C GLU A 451 -25.12 14.52 29.84
N TYR A 452 -24.96 13.22 29.84
CA TYR A 452 -26.05 12.29 29.61
C TYR A 452 -26.14 11.23 30.72
N ASN A 453 -27.36 10.77 30.96
CA ASN A 453 -27.59 9.68 31.89
C ASN A 453 -27.46 8.35 31.15
N GLU A 454 -26.38 7.62 31.40
CA GLU A 454 -26.08 6.34 30.75
C GLU A 454 -27.22 5.32 30.94
N GLU A 455 -27.81 5.25 32.14
CA GLU A 455 -28.91 4.31 32.43
C GLU A 455 -30.19 4.67 31.67
N GLU A 456 -30.44 5.96 31.45
CA GLU A 456 -31.55 6.41 30.60
C GLU A 456 -31.36 6.01 29.15
N VAL A 457 -30.13 6.18 28.63
CA VAL A 457 -29.77 5.79 27.24
C VAL A 457 -29.90 4.27 27.08
N LYS A 458 -29.33 3.48 27.99
CA LYS A 458 -29.46 2.01 27.99
C LYS A 458 -30.92 1.57 28.06
N SER A 459 -31.73 2.23 28.87
CA SER A 459 -33.16 1.96 28.97
C SER A 459 -33.91 2.24 27.68
N LYS A 460 -33.57 3.34 26.98
CA LYS A 460 -34.15 3.67 25.68
C LYS A 460 -33.75 2.64 24.61
N ILE A 461 -32.50 2.22 24.58
CA ILE A 461 -32.01 1.18 23.66
C ILE A 461 -32.73 -0.13 23.93
N SER A 462 -32.77 -0.58 25.19
CA SER A 462 -33.46 -1.82 25.58
C SER A 462 -34.96 -1.77 25.33
N GLY A 463 -35.56 -0.61 25.52
CA GLY A 463 -37.00 -0.35 25.32
C GLY A 463 -37.39 -0.12 23.84
N SER A 464 -36.45 -0.03 22.93
CA SER A 464 -36.73 0.22 21.51
C SER A 464 -37.48 -0.92 20.82
N GLY A 465 -37.37 -2.13 21.36
CA GLY A 465 -37.94 -3.34 20.77
C GLY A 465 -37.20 -3.84 19.53
N LEU A 466 -36.03 -3.27 19.23
CA LEU A 466 -35.17 -3.70 18.15
C LEU A 466 -34.34 -4.92 18.56
N SER A 467 -34.09 -5.84 17.64
CA SER A 467 -33.17 -6.95 17.86
C SER A 467 -31.70 -6.46 17.94
N ILE A 468 -30.83 -7.23 18.56
CA ILE A 468 -29.39 -6.94 18.59
C ILE A 468 -28.84 -6.79 17.17
N SER A 469 -29.23 -7.69 16.25
CA SER A 469 -28.82 -7.59 14.85
C SER A 469 -29.29 -6.30 14.20
N CYS A 470 -30.51 -5.84 14.52
CA CYS A 470 -31.03 -4.59 13.98
C CYS A 470 -30.28 -3.38 14.52
N LEU A 471 -29.94 -3.37 15.79
CA LEU A 471 -29.17 -2.29 16.42
C LEU A 471 -27.74 -2.22 15.86
N LEU A 472 -27.09 -3.37 15.66
CA LEU A 472 -25.77 -3.42 15.05
C LEU A 472 -25.80 -2.94 13.58
N TYR A 473 -26.79 -3.40 12.83
CA TYR A 473 -26.95 -3.01 11.43
C TYR A 473 -27.25 -1.51 11.27
N THR A 474 -28.09 -0.94 12.11
CA THR A 474 -28.42 0.51 12.01
C THR A 474 -27.25 1.40 12.44
N SER A 475 -26.35 0.94 13.31
CA SER A 475 -25.12 1.67 13.62
C SER A 475 -24.12 1.64 12.46
N ASP A 476 -24.02 0.54 11.74
CA ASP A 476 -23.19 0.35 10.57
C ASP A 476 -23.74 1.12 9.35
N ALA A 477 -25.05 1.02 9.12
CA ALA A 477 -25.74 1.73 8.03
C ALA A 477 -25.79 3.26 8.21
N ALA A 478 -25.67 3.78 9.41
CA ALA A 478 -25.56 5.21 9.62
C ALA A 478 -24.24 5.78 9.11
N ASP A 479 -23.18 4.99 9.16
CA ASP A 479 -21.88 5.34 8.59
C ASP A 479 -21.90 5.22 7.05
N GLU A 480 -22.71 4.31 6.47
CA GLU A 480 -22.88 4.15 5.03
C GLU A 480 -23.83 5.20 4.39
N GLU A 481 -24.88 5.63 5.09
CA GLU A 481 -25.82 6.61 4.54
C GLU A 481 -25.18 7.99 4.30
N ASP A 482 -24.24 8.41 5.13
CA ASP A 482 -23.47 9.64 4.90
C ASP A 482 -22.56 9.57 3.67
N SER A 483 -22.20 8.37 3.21
CA SER A 483 -21.41 8.16 1.99
C SER A 483 -22.27 8.09 0.72
N VAL A 484 -23.54 7.70 0.81
CA VAL A 484 -24.45 7.52 -0.34
C VAL A 484 -25.16 8.80 -0.79
N ASP A 485 -25.33 9.78 0.10
CA ASP A 485 -26.09 11.01 -0.24
C ASP A 485 -25.26 12.08 -0.98
N LEU A 486 -23.96 11.88 -1.16
CA LEU A 486 -23.09 12.75 -1.95
C LEU A 486 -22.99 12.36 -3.44
N GLY A 487 -23.53 11.21 -3.84
CA GLY A 487 -23.38 10.67 -5.22
C GLY A 487 -24.68 10.50 -6.03
N GLY A 488 -25.81 10.66 -5.46
CA GLY A 488 -27.04 10.27 -6.13
C GLY A 488 -28.14 11.29 -6.23
N ARG A 489 -28.08 12.24 -7.12
CA ARG A 489 -29.20 12.77 -7.91
C ARG A 489 -28.84 14.06 -8.64
N ARG A 490 -28.34 13.93 -9.87
CA ARG A 490 -28.93 14.71 -11.00
C ARG A 490 -28.43 14.14 -12.33
#